data_f9db0825ae909cb909db6e9c8fb01631
#
_entry.id   f9db0825ae909cb909db6e9c8fb01631
#
_cell.length_a   1.000
_cell.length_b   1.000
_cell.length_c   1.000
_cell.angle_alpha   90.00
_cell.angle_beta   90.00
_cell.angle_gamma   90.00
#
_symmetry.space_group_name_H-M   'P 1'
#
loop_
_entity.id
_entity.type
_entity.pdbx_description
1 polymer ?
#
loop_
_entity_poly.entity_id
_entity_poly.type
_entity_poly.pdbx_seq_one_letter_code
_entity_poly.pdbx_strand_id
1 'polypeptide(L)'
;MKTKSANLLAKGYELIEGITVPVGTSNIDLEVEGKEPQNAQKLTMVVGNEKINIYVFRPSNYKQGDKTPLVYFIHGGGYHFGNVSMDEAKIQGVADGCGATVIAPDYTLSLDPSYKYPMELEQVYAGLLYAYEHADEFNIDPDNIVIEGESAGGGLTARLALYNRDKGKVPLKGQVLIYPMLDYRTGGEKDIYKNEYAGHCVWTKENNVFGWGKLVEGQDKKLTDEEMIYFSPAVATVEQLKGLPETFVIVGSLDLFCDEDMSYAQKLMEAGIFTELYVEPGVPHAYEYLEWTPQAHRFIEMRNHATARMLGAEKNVQESAEEQAFRELLSKYNLEL
;
A
#
# COMPACT_ATOMS: atom_id res chain seq x y z
N MET A 1 -22.90 -4.73 22.92
CA MET A 1 -22.19 -5.92 23.51
C MET A 1 -20.73 -5.72 23.16
N LYS A 2 -19.78 -5.92 24.08
CA LYS A 2 -18.35 -5.75 23.75
C LYS A 2 -17.90 -6.78 22.72
N THR A 3 -17.01 -6.37 21.81
CA THR A 3 -16.38 -7.27 20.84
C THR A 3 -15.43 -8.26 21.54
N LYS A 4 -15.04 -9.34 20.86
CA LYS A 4 -14.06 -10.31 21.41
C LYS A 4 -12.68 -9.65 21.60
N SER A 5 -12.34 -8.67 20.78
CA SER A 5 -11.07 -7.94 20.84
C SER A 5 -11.02 -6.81 21.86
N ALA A 6 -12.14 -6.46 22.51
CA ALA A 6 -12.24 -5.28 23.38
C ALA A 6 -11.15 -5.16 24.45
N ASN A 7 -10.72 -6.29 25.02
CA ASN A 7 -9.67 -6.32 26.06
C ASN A 7 -8.24 -6.35 25.48
N LEU A 8 -8.09 -6.41 24.16
CA LEU A 8 -6.81 -6.46 23.45
C LEU A 8 -6.47 -5.12 22.81
N LEU A 9 -7.42 -4.18 22.76
CA LEU A 9 -7.21 -2.86 22.20
C LEU A 9 -6.14 -2.09 23.00
N ALA A 10 -5.21 -1.49 22.28
CA ALA A 10 -4.22 -0.61 22.86
C ALA A 10 -4.89 0.67 23.39
N LYS A 11 -4.21 1.33 24.34
CA LYS A 11 -4.74 2.56 24.94
C LYS A 11 -5.02 3.63 23.90
N GLY A 12 -6.22 4.17 23.92
CA GLY A 12 -6.74 5.15 22.98
C GLY A 12 -7.64 4.54 21.91
N TYR A 13 -7.48 3.26 21.58
CA TYR A 13 -8.29 2.56 20.59
C TYR A 13 -9.59 1.98 21.16
N GLU A 14 -9.76 1.97 22.48
CA GLU A 14 -11.02 1.61 23.13
C GLU A 14 -12.18 2.56 22.71
N LEU A 15 -11.84 3.76 22.26
CA LEU A 15 -12.80 4.76 21.77
C LEU A 15 -13.51 4.33 20.48
N ILE A 16 -12.89 3.45 19.71
CA ILE A 16 -13.45 2.94 18.44
C ILE A 16 -13.85 1.46 18.53
N GLU A 17 -13.96 0.92 19.75
CA GLU A 17 -14.40 -0.46 19.97
C GLU A 17 -15.79 -0.69 19.35
N GLY A 18 -15.84 -1.62 18.38
CA GLY A 18 -17.08 -1.97 17.66
C GLY A 18 -17.56 -0.91 16.67
N ILE A 19 -16.83 0.18 16.44
CA ILE A 19 -17.13 1.13 15.36
C ILE A 19 -16.62 0.55 14.05
N THR A 20 -17.49 0.48 13.05
CA THR A 20 -17.20 -0.11 11.73
C THR A 20 -17.66 0.81 10.62
N VAL A 21 -16.99 0.72 9.46
CA VAL A 21 -17.46 1.36 8.23
C VAL A 21 -18.74 0.63 7.80
N PRO A 22 -19.86 1.33 7.48
CA PRO A 22 -21.04 0.67 6.95
C PRO A 22 -20.75 -0.05 5.63
N VAL A 23 -21.30 -1.25 5.46
CA VAL A 23 -21.09 -2.04 4.23
C VAL A 23 -21.70 -1.29 3.05
N GLY A 24 -20.94 -1.14 1.96
CA GLY A 24 -21.36 -0.45 0.75
C GLY A 24 -21.28 1.08 0.83
N THR A 25 -20.56 1.63 1.81
CA THR A 25 -20.25 3.07 1.86
C THR A 25 -19.70 3.55 0.52
N SER A 26 -20.16 4.69 0.03
CA SER A 26 -19.74 5.35 -1.20
C SER A 26 -19.12 6.72 -0.93
N ASN A 27 -18.51 7.33 -1.96
CA ASN A 27 -18.00 8.70 -1.87
C ASN A 27 -19.11 9.73 -1.62
N ILE A 28 -20.34 9.46 -2.07
CA ILE A 28 -21.51 10.30 -1.76
C ILE A 28 -21.82 10.24 -0.27
N ASP A 29 -21.82 9.05 0.33
CA ASP A 29 -22.10 8.88 1.77
C ASP A 29 -21.06 9.58 2.65
N LEU A 30 -19.81 9.64 2.18
CA LEU A 30 -18.70 10.32 2.86
C LEU A 30 -18.59 11.81 2.50
N GLU A 31 -19.46 12.30 1.62
CA GLU A 31 -19.43 13.68 1.10
C GLU A 31 -18.07 14.06 0.45
N VAL A 32 -17.40 13.12 -0.18
CA VAL A 32 -16.12 13.34 -0.86
C VAL A 32 -16.19 13.20 -2.37
N GLU A 33 -17.37 12.92 -2.90
CA GLU A 33 -17.64 12.87 -4.35
C GLU A 33 -17.18 14.16 -5.04
N GLY A 34 -16.31 14.03 -6.03
CA GLY A 34 -15.78 15.17 -6.81
C GLY A 34 -14.87 16.12 -6.04
N LYS A 35 -14.51 15.84 -4.77
CA LYS A 35 -13.51 16.64 -4.06
C LYS A 35 -12.12 16.35 -4.62
N GLU A 36 -11.33 17.40 -4.71
CA GLU A 36 -9.94 17.36 -5.20
C GLU A 36 -8.99 17.86 -4.12
N PRO A 37 -7.73 17.33 -4.07
CA PRO A 37 -6.71 17.87 -3.17
C PRO A 37 -6.43 19.33 -3.51
N GLN A 38 -6.15 20.15 -2.49
CA GLN A 38 -5.93 21.59 -2.64
C GLN A 38 -4.46 21.94 -2.91
N ASN A 39 -3.53 21.12 -2.43
CA ASN A 39 -2.09 21.39 -2.48
C ASN A 39 -1.34 20.57 -3.54
N ALA A 40 -2.06 19.96 -4.49
CA ALA A 40 -1.49 19.12 -5.53
C ALA A 40 -1.66 19.74 -6.93
N GLN A 41 -0.69 19.49 -7.79
CA GLN A 41 -0.86 19.73 -9.21
C GLN A 41 -1.71 18.61 -9.82
N LYS A 42 -2.85 18.95 -10.39
CA LYS A 42 -3.71 18.00 -11.09
C LYS A 42 -3.30 17.85 -12.55
N LEU A 43 -3.23 16.63 -13.04
CA LEU A 43 -3.19 16.28 -14.46
C LEU A 43 -4.30 15.27 -14.76
N THR A 44 -4.80 15.30 -15.99
CA THR A 44 -5.79 14.34 -16.47
C THR A 44 -5.18 13.57 -17.62
N MET A 45 -5.20 12.24 -17.51
CA MET A 45 -4.75 11.34 -18.57
C MET A 45 -5.90 10.47 -19.07
N VAL A 46 -5.73 9.90 -20.25
CA VAL A 46 -6.71 8.98 -20.86
C VAL A 46 -6.13 7.58 -20.85
N VAL A 47 -6.86 6.64 -20.26
CA VAL A 47 -6.51 5.21 -20.22
C VAL A 47 -7.65 4.43 -20.87
N GLY A 48 -7.39 3.84 -22.02
CA GLY A 48 -8.45 3.26 -22.84
C GLY A 48 -9.44 4.35 -23.29
N ASN A 49 -10.69 4.25 -22.86
CA ASN A 49 -11.74 5.22 -23.12
C ASN A 49 -12.06 6.13 -21.92
N GLU A 50 -11.42 5.89 -20.78
CA GLU A 50 -11.71 6.58 -19.51
C GLU A 50 -10.67 7.66 -19.22
N LYS A 51 -11.10 8.69 -18.51
CA LYS A 51 -10.21 9.75 -17.99
C LYS A 51 -9.97 9.48 -16.52
N ILE A 52 -8.70 9.51 -16.13
CA ILE A 52 -8.31 9.49 -14.72
C ILE A 52 -7.52 10.74 -14.39
N ASN A 53 -7.64 11.20 -13.16
CA ASN A 53 -6.81 12.27 -12.63
C ASN A 53 -5.62 11.66 -11.91
N ILE A 54 -4.47 12.30 -12.06
CA ILE A 54 -3.29 12.05 -11.22
C ILE A 54 -2.92 13.36 -10.52
N TYR A 55 -2.51 13.27 -9.28
CA TYR A 55 -2.18 14.41 -8.45
C TYR A 55 -0.71 14.34 -8.04
N VAL A 56 0.01 15.44 -8.23
CA VAL A 56 1.44 15.54 -7.96
C VAL A 56 1.66 16.41 -6.73
N PHE A 57 2.20 15.83 -5.68
CA PHE A 57 2.58 16.48 -4.44
C PHE A 57 4.10 16.65 -4.39
N ARG A 58 4.55 17.83 -3.98
CA ARG A 58 5.96 18.12 -3.81
C ARG A 58 6.30 18.23 -2.33
N PRO A 59 7.51 17.85 -1.91
CA PRO A 59 7.96 18.14 -0.54
C PRO A 59 7.90 19.65 -0.29
N SER A 60 7.54 20.06 0.92
CA SER A 60 7.41 21.48 1.30
C SER A 60 8.69 22.30 1.09
N ASN A 61 9.85 21.67 1.08
CA ASN A 61 11.14 22.28 0.82
C ASN A 61 11.60 22.20 -0.65
N TYR A 62 10.74 21.67 -1.55
CA TYR A 62 11.04 21.54 -2.98
C TYR A 62 11.36 22.90 -3.61
N LYS A 63 12.42 22.95 -4.42
CA LYS A 63 12.75 24.10 -5.26
C LYS A 63 12.56 23.72 -6.72
N GLN A 64 12.05 24.66 -7.50
CA GLN A 64 11.83 24.42 -8.93
C GLN A 64 13.13 23.95 -9.61
N GLY A 65 13.06 22.79 -10.25
CA GLY A 65 14.18 22.15 -10.92
C GLY A 65 14.94 21.12 -10.07
N ASP A 66 14.61 20.99 -8.78
CA ASP A 66 15.15 19.89 -7.98
C ASP A 66 14.68 18.55 -8.55
N LYS A 67 15.61 17.61 -8.73
CA LYS A 67 15.29 16.23 -9.12
C LYS A 67 15.09 15.42 -7.85
N THR A 68 13.89 14.85 -7.68
CA THR A 68 13.50 14.09 -6.49
C THR A 68 13.22 12.62 -6.82
N PRO A 69 13.36 11.69 -5.87
CA PRO A 69 12.80 10.35 -6.04
C PRO A 69 11.27 10.40 -6.16
N LEU A 70 10.65 9.30 -6.61
CA LEU A 70 9.20 9.16 -6.74
C LEU A 70 8.66 8.16 -5.73
N VAL A 71 7.60 8.56 -5.01
CA VAL A 71 6.66 7.63 -4.38
C VAL A 71 5.36 7.66 -5.20
N TYR A 72 4.94 6.51 -5.72
CA TYR A 72 3.67 6.37 -6.41
C TYR A 72 2.63 5.80 -5.43
N PHE A 73 1.74 6.66 -4.94
CA PHE A 73 0.83 6.37 -3.82
C PHE A 73 -0.57 6.01 -4.31
N ILE A 74 -1.14 4.89 -3.81
CA ILE A 74 -2.46 4.38 -4.18
C ILE A 74 -3.36 4.39 -2.93
N HIS A 75 -4.44 5.18 -2.97
CA HIS A 75 -5.39 5.34 -1.86
C HIS A 75 -6.19 4.08 -1.56
N GLY A 76 -6.66 3.96 -0.31
CA GLY A 76 -7.51 2.89 0.17
C GLY A 76 -9.00 3.06 -0.16
N GLY A 77 -9.86 2.37 0.61
CA GLY A 77 -11.32 2.48 0.52
C GLY A 77 -12.03 1.25 -0.06
N GLY A 78 -11.49 0.03 0.18
CA GLY A 78 -12.15 -1.24 -0.16
C GLY A 78 -12.46 -1.42 -1.65
N TYR A 79 -11.79 -0.67 -2.52
CA TYR A 79 -12.02 -0.56 -3.97
C TYR A 79 -13.33 0.15 -4.37
N HIS A 80 -14.18 0.56 -3.44
CA HIS A 80 -15.50 1.09 -3.75
C HIS A 80 -15.78 2.50 -3.22
N PHE A 81 -14.91 3.06 -2.38
CA PHE A 81 -14.93 4.46 -1.95
C PHE A 81 -13.49 5.00 -1.79
N GLY A 82 -13.38 6.27 -1.40
CA GLY A 82 -12.09 6.96 -1.26
C GLY A 82 -11.69 7.72 -2.52
N ASN A 83 -10.80 8.65 -2.34
CA ASN A 83 -10.13 9.40 -3.40
C ASN A 83 -8.86 10.07 -2.83
N VAL A 84 -8.05 10.63 -3.69
CA VAL A 84 -6.77 11.27 -3.27
C VAL A 84 -6.99 12.44 -2.30
N SER A 85 -8.14 13.14 -2.36
CA SER A 85 -8.37 14.27 -1.44
C SER A 85 -8.58 13.85 0.01
N MET A 86 -9.03 12.62 0.26
CA MET A 86 -9.17 12.08 1.63
C MET A 86 -7.81 11.87 2.31
N ASP A 87 -6.80 11.55 1.51
CA ASP A 87 -5.46 11.22 1.99
C ASP A 87 -4.46 12.37 1.78
N GLU A 88 -4.92 13.57 1.38
CA GLU A 88 -4.07 14.71 1.05
C GLU A 88 -2.99 14.99 2.11
N ALA A 89 -3.39 15.09 3.37
CA ALA A 89 -2.46 15.37 4.48
C ALA A 89 -1.43 14.25 4.67
N LYS A 90 -1.87 13.00 4.55
CA LYS A 90 -1.01 11.81 4.64
C LYS A 90 -0.01 11.78 3.49
N ILE A 91 -0.48 11.99 2.25
CA ILE A 91 0.35 12.02 1.04
C ILE A 91 1.40 13.14 1.13
N GLN A 92 1.01 14.33 1.60
CA GLN A 92 1.95 15.42 1.85
C GLN A 92 2.97 15.04 2.92
N GLY A 93 2.54 14.31 3.96
CA GLY A 93 3.43 13.77 5.00
C GLY A 93 4.44 12.76 4.47
N VAL A 94 4.08 11.95 3.46
CA VAL A 94 5.01 11.06 2.73
C VAL A 94 6.03 11.89 1.95
N ALA A 95 5.56 12.89 1.19
CA ALA A 95 6.43 13.76 0.40
C ALA A 95 7.48 14.45 1.28
N ASP A 96 7.05 15.03 2.39
CA ASP A 96 7.92 15.75 3.33
C ASP A 96 8.86 14.81 4.09
N GLY A 97 8.35 13.67 4.55
CA GLY A 97 9.11 12.71 5.34
C GLY A 97 10.19 11.97 4.55
N CYS A 98 9.96 11.74 3.25
CA CYS A 98 10.89 11.02 2.37
C CYS A 98 11.68 11.95 1.44
N GLY A 99 11.36 13.24 1.39
CA GLY A 99 11.97 14.18 0.43
C GLY A 99 11.67 13.80 -1.03
N ALA A 100 10.53 13.17 -1.28
CA ALA A 100 10.14 12.60 -2.56
C ALA A 100 8.98 13.38 -3.19
N THR A 101 8.92 13.43 -4.52
CA THR A 101 7.65 13.73 -5.18
C THR A 101 6.71 12.56 -5.00
N VAL A 102 5.45 12.83 -4.63
CA VAL A 102 4.42 11.80 -4.60
C VAL A 102 3.46 12.02 -5.77
N ILE A 103 3.21 10.98 -6.54
CA ILE A 103 2.18 10.96 -7.59
C ILE A 103 1.10 9.97 -7.17
N ALA A 104 -0.14 10.45 -7.09
CA ALA A 104 -1.28 9.67 -6.65
C ALA A 104 -2.37 9.64 -7.74
N PRO A 105 -2.74 8.47 -8.29
CA PRO A 105 -3.85 8.32 -9.22
C PRO A 105 -5.18 8.25 -8.49
N ASP A 106 -6.19 8.86 -9.07
CA ASP A 106 -7.59 8.74 -8.65
C ASP A 106 -8.27 7.71 -9.57
N TYR A 107 -8.07 6.44 -9.25
CA TYR A 107 -8.52 5.32 -10.08
C TYR A 107 -10.04 5.11 -9.98
N THR A 108 -10.66 4.55 -11.02
CA THR A 108 -12.10 4.29 -11.07
C THR A 108 -12.49 3.23 -10.04
N LEU A 109 -13.43 3.59 -9.17
CA LEU A 109 -13.94 2.73 -8.10
C LEU A 109 -14.97 1.73 -8.63
N SER A 110 -15.09 0.59 -7.97
CA SER A 110 -15.96 -0.52 -8.39
C SER A 110 -17.47 -0.23 -8.30
N LEU A 111 -17.89 0.86 -7.64
CA LEU A 111 -19.27 1.35 -7.65
C LEU A 111 -19.56 2.31 -8.81
N ASP A 112 -18.56 2.77 -9.55
CA ASP A 112 -18.77 3.58 -10.73
C ASP A 112 -19.46 2.75 -11.83
N PRO A 113 -20.53 3.26 -12.46
CA PRO A 113 -21.24 2.53 -13.50
C PRO A 113 -20.39 2.18 -14.74
N SER A 114 -19.28 2.90 -14.97
CA SER A 114 -18.34 2.62 -16.08
C SER A 114 -17.33 1.52 -15.73
N TYR A 115 -17.18 1.20 -14.43
CA TYR A 115 -16.18 0.28 -13.96
C TYR A 115 -16.31 -1.12 -14.57
N LYS A 116 -15.17 -1.68 -14.99
CA LYS A 116 -15.02 -3.07 -15.45
C LYS A 116 -13.66 -3.59 -15.02
N TYR A 117 -13.66 -4.71 -14.30
CA TYR A 117 -12.40 -5.37 -13.93
C TYR A 117 -11.55 -5.71 -15.17
N PRO A 118 -10.24 -5.49 -15.20
CA PRO A 118 -9.38 -4.93 -14.13
C PRO A 118 -9.02 -3.44 -14.33
N MET A 119 -10.02 -2.60 -14.59
CA MET A 119 -9.82 -1.19 -14.94
C MET A 119 -8.94 -0.44 -13.93
N GLU A 120 -9.13 -0.67 -12.63
CA GLU A 120 -8.35 -0.03 -11.57
C GLU A 120 -6.86 -0.37 -11.68
N LEU A 121 -6.52 -1.62 -11.96
CA LEU A 121 -5.14 -2.06 -12.14
C LEU A 121 -4.52 -1.48 -13.40
N GLU A 122 -5.24 -1.48 -14.51
CA GLU A 122 -4.79 -0.91 -15.78
C GLU A 122 -4.54 0.60 -15.66
N GLN A 123 -5.41 1.31 -14.94
CA GLN A 123 -5.30 2.74 -14.71
C GLN A 123 -4.09 3.10 -13.84
N VAL A 124 -3.90 2.40 -12.70
CA VAL A 124 -2.73 2.67 -11.84
C VAL A 124 -1.42 2.29 -12.52
N TYR A 125 -1.41 1.24 -13.34
CA TYR A 125 -0.23 0.89 -14.14
C TYR A 125 0.05 1.95 -15.22
N ALA A 126 -0.97 2.40 -15.94
CA ALA A 126 -0.81 3.46 -16.94
C ALA A 126 -0.30 4.77 -16.32
N GLY A 127 -0.80 5.13 -15.12
CA GLY A 127 -0.32 6.31 -14.38
C GLY A 127 1.15 6.18 -13.95
N LEU A 128 1.55 5.00 -13.47
CA LEU A 128 2.95 4.72 -13.10
C LEU A 128 3.86 4.79 -14.35
N LEU A 129 3.45 4.17 -15.45
CA LEU A 129 4.20 4.20 -16.70
C LEU A 129 4.32 5.62 -17.25
N TYR A 130 3.24 6.40 -17.21
CA TYR A 130 3.24 7.79 -17.61
C TYR A 130 4.21 8.63 -16.78
N ALA A 131 4.20 8.47 -15.44
CA ALA A 131 5.13 9.16 -14.57
C ALA A 131 6.60 8.81 -14.88
N TYR A 132 6.88 7.54 -15.17
CA TYR A 132 8.20 7.05 -15.55
C TYR A 132 8.66 7.63 -16.91
N GLU A 133 7.82 7.55 -17.94
CA GLU A 133 8.14 8.01 -19.29
C GLU A 133 8.27 9.53 -19.39
N HIS A 134 7.63 10.30 -18.48
CA HIS A 134 7.68 11.75 -18.39
C HIS A 134 8.49 12.25 -17.18
N ALA A 135 9.46 11.45 -16.72
CA ALA A 135 10.25 11.75 -15.53
C ALA A 135 10.90 13.14 -15.53
N ASP A 136 11.37 13.59 -16.68
CA ASP A 136 11.97 14.93 -16.83
C ASP A 136 10.93 16.05 -16.67
N GLU A 137 9.69 15.86 -17.13
CA GLU A 137 8.62 16.85 -16.98
C GLU A 137 8.22 16.99 -15.50
N PHE A 138 8.26 15.88 -14.76
CA PHE A 138 7.99 15.84 -13.33
C PHE A 138 9.21 16.17 -12.47
N ASN A 139 10.40 16.34 -13.04
CA ASN A 139 11.66 16.45 -12.30
C ASN A 139 11.83 15.34 -11.26
N ILE A 140 11.53 14.11 -11.64
CA ILE A 140 11.71 12.91 -10.81
C ILE A 140 12.88 12.07 -11.33
N ASP A 141 13.49 11.31 -10.43
CA ASP A 141 14.52 10.34 -10.76
C ASP A 141 13.86 8.99 -11.14
N PRO A 142 13.89 8.59 -12.45
CA PRO A 142 13.26 7.37 -12.90
C PRO A 142 13.93 6.10 -12.38
N ASP A 143 15.15 6.18 -11.84
CA ASP A 143 15.85 5.06 -11.23
C ASP A 143 15.53 4.90 -9.74
N ASN A 144 14.77 5.83 -9.13
CA ASN A 144 14.41 5.86 -7.73
C ASN A 144 12.89 5.96 -7.55
N ILE A 145 12.19 4.85 -7.77
CA ILE A 145 10.73 4.76 -7.68
C ILE A 145 10.33 3.71 -6.66
N VAL A 146 9.50 4.11 -5.69
CA VAL A 146 8.80 3.24 -4.75
C VAL A 146 7.31 3.35 -4.99
N ILE A 147 6.60 2.23 -4.98
CA ILE A 147 5.14 2.20 -4.99
C ILE A 147 4.63 1.98 -3.56
N GLU A 148 3.62 2.72 -3.16
CA GLU A 148 3.05 2.68 -1.82
C GLU A 148 1.54 2.66 -1.89
N GLY A 149 0.88 1.97 -0.97
CA GLY A 149 -0.57 2.02 -0.88
C GLY A 149 -1.09 1.42 0.40
N GLU A 150 -2.32 1.76 0.74
CA GLU A 150 -2.97 1.35 1.98
C GLU A 150 -4.27 0.60 1.73
N SER A 151 -4.57 -0.40 2.56
CA SER A 151 -5.81 -1.17 2.51
C SER A 151 -6.05 -1.77 1.11
N ALA A 152 -7.16 -1.45 0.46
CA ALA A 152 -7.41 -1.79 -0.95
C ALA A 152 -6.32 -1.24 -1.88
N GLY A 153 -5.82 -0.02 -1.63
CA GLY A 153 -4.68 0.56 -2.35
C GLY A 153 -3.38 -0.20 -2.09
N GLY A 154 -3.18 -0.74 -0.88
CA GLY A 154 -2.07 -1.66 -0.57
C GLY A 154 -2.16 -2.96 -1.35
N GLY A 155 -3.37 -3.55 -1.42
CA GLY A 155 -3.63 -4.69 -2.29
C GLY A 155 -3.39 -4.39 -3.76
N LEU A 156 -3.85 -3.21 -4.23
CA LEU A 156 -3.63 -2.77 -5.61
C LEU A 156 -2.15 -2.48 -5.88
N THR A 157 -1.38 -2.01 -4.88
CA THR A 157 0.08 -1.85 -4.97
C THR A 157 0.79 -3.19 -5.15
N ALA A 158 0.41 -4.22 -4.38
CA ALA A 158 0.97 -5.57 -4.55
C ALA A 158 0.61 -6.18 -5.94
N ARG A 159 -0.62 -5.96 -6.40
CA ARG A 159 -1.06 -6.33 -7.77
C ARG A 159 -0.26 -5.59 -8.84
N LEU A 160 -0.05 -4.29 -8.66
CA LEU A 160 0.75 -3.45 -9.55
C LEU A 160 2.21 -3.91 -9.61
N ALA A 161 2.82 -4.29 -8.47
CA ALA A 161 4.17 -4.83 -8.45
C ALA A 161 4.31 -6.09 -9.29
N LEU A 162 3.39 -7.05 -9.14
CA LEU A 162 3.33 -8.27 -9.96
C LEU A 162 3.15 -7.94 -11.44
N TYR A 163 2.17 -7.10 -11.75
CA TYR A 163 1.85 -6.73 -13.14
C TYR A 163 3.00 -6.00 -13.82
N ASN A 164 3.61 -5.04 -13.12
CA ASN A 164 4.77 -4.28 -13.64
C ASN A 164 6.00 -5.17 -13.84
N ARG A 165 6.30 -6.09 -12.91
CA ARG A 165 7.39 -7.07 -13.07
C ARG A 165 7.21 -7.87 -14.37
N ASP A 166 6.01 -8.37 -14.62
CA ASP A 166 5.74 -9.23 -15.78
C ASP A 166 5.70 -8.43 -17.09
N LYS A 167 5.40 -7.13 -17.04
CA LYS A 167 5.53 -6.19 -18.17
C LYS A 167 6.98 -5.71 -18.37
N GLY A 168 7.81 -5.71 -17.34
CA GLY A 168 9.24 -5.35 -17.40
C GLY A 168 9.51 -3.91 -17.83
N LYS A 169 8.66 -2.93 -17.45
CA LYS A 169 8.75 -1.56 -17.95
C LYS A 169 9.36 -0.57 -16.96
N VAL A 170 8.89 -0.56 -15.71
CA VAL A 170 9.31 0.44 -14.72
C VAL A 170 10.21 -0.22 -13.67
N PRO A 171 11.45 0.25 -13.47
CA PRO A 171 12.33 -0.26 -12.42
C PRO A 171 11.82 0.23 -11.06
N LEU A 172 11.39 -0.69 -10.19
CA LEU A 172 10.95 -0.37 -8.84
C LEU A 172 12.04 -0.70 -7.83
N LYS A 173 12.32 0.23 -6.92
CA LYS A 173 13.21 0.02 -5.77
C LYS A 173 12.51 -0.74 -4.66
N GLY A 174 11.21 -0.47 -4.44
CA GLY A 174 10.45 -1.10 -3.38
C GLY A 174 8.95 -0.96 -3.54
N GLN A 175 8.24 -1.71 -2.69
CA GLN A 175 6.81 -1.55 -2.45
C GLN A 175 6.54 -1.45 -0.95
N VAL A 176 5.70 -0.49 -0.57
CA VAL A 176 5.27 -0.24 0.80
C VAL A 176 3.79 -0.60 0.90
N LEU A 177 3.50 -1.66 1.64
CA LEU A 177 2.18 -2.26 1.75
C LEU A 177 1.62 -1.99 3.15
N ILE A 178 0.66 -1.09 3.25
CA ILE A 178 0.08 -0.65 4.50
C ILE A 178 -1.23 -1.40 4.72
N TYR A 179 -1.28 -2.31 5.69
CA TYR A 179 -2.39 -3.24 5.98
C TYR A 179 -3.13 -3.67 4.70
N PRO A 180 -2.41 -4.26 3.73
CA PRO A 180 -2.91 -4.45 2.39
C PRO A 180 -4.04 -5.49 2.30
N MET A 181 -5.05 -5.21 1.49
CA MET A 181 -6.15 -6.13 1.17
C MET A 181 -5.71 -7.12 0.08
N LEU A 182 -5.22 -8.32 0.46
CA LEU A 182 -4.49 -9.23 -0.42
C LEU A 182 -5.25 -10.51 -0.81
N ASP A 183 -6.13 -10.99 0.06
CA ASP A 183 -6.80 -12.29 -0.11
C ASP A 183 -8.32 -12.14 -0.24
N TYR A 184 -8.84 -12.43 -1.44
CA TYR A 184 -10.28 -12.36 -1.71
C TYR A 184 -11.12 -13.35 -0.88
N ARG A 185 -10.47 -14.36 -0.27
CA ARG A 185 -11.13 -15.38 0.54
C ARG A 185 -11.42 -14.90 1.96
N THR A 186 -10.64 -13.93 2.46
CA THR A 186 -10.75 -13.42 3.84
C THR A 186 -12.15 -12.92 4.16
N GLY A 187 -12.73 -13.45 5.22
CA GLY A 187 -14.10 -13.17 5.66
C GLY A 187 -15.21 -13.93 4.93
N GLY A 188 -14.90 -14.56 3.78
CA GLY A 188 -15.86 -15.32 2.98
C GLY A 188 -15.94 -16.82 3.36
N GLU A 189 -16.74 -17.57 2.61
CA GLU A 189 -16.92 -19.03 2.83
C GLU A 189 -15.62 -19.83 2.66
N LYS A 190 -14.69 -19.33 1.83
CA LYS A 190 -13.40 -19.96 1.54
C LYS A 190 -12.27 -19.44 2.43
N ASP A 191 -12.59 -18.66 3.47
CA ASP A 191 -11.62 -18.09 4.40
C ASP A 191 -10.78 -19.19 5.06
N ILE A 192 -9.46 -19.05 4.91
CA ILE A 192 -8.47 -19.96 5.50
C ILE A 192 -7.90 -19.43 6.82
N TYR A 193 -8.14 -18.16 7.14
CA TYR A 193 -7.67 -17.48 8.34
C TYR A 193 -8.68 -17.63 9.49
N LYS A 194 -8.18 -17.88 10.68
CA LYS A 194 -9.04 -18.27 11.82
C LYS A 194 -8.91 -17.34 13.03
N ASN A 195 -8.34 -16.15 12.84
CA ASN A 195 -8.21 -15.18 13.92
C ASN A 195 -9.58 -14.61 14.32
N GLU A 196 -10.09 -15.10 15.45
CA GLU A 196 -11.41 -14.69 15.96
C GLU A 196 -11.40 -13.31 16.65
N TYR A 197 -10.21 -12.70 16.80
CA TYR A 197 -10.04 -11.38 17.41
C TYR A 197 -9.83 -10.26 16.38
N ALA A 198 -9.64 -10.59 15.12
CA ALA A 198 -9.44 -9.65 14.03
C ALA A 198 -10.75 -9.17 13.37
N GLY A 199 -10.76 -7.97 12.81
CA GLY A 199 -11.86 -7.45 12.00
C GLY A 199 -13.12 -7.05 12.77
N HIS A 200 -12.99 -6.63 14.03
CA HIS A 200 -14.12 -6.16 14.84
C HIS A 200 -14.28 -4.64 14.87
N CYS A 201 -13.31 -3.91 14.37
CA CYS A 201 -13.31 -2.45 14.32
C CYS A 201 -12.88 -1.98 12.93
N VAL A 202 -13.45 -0.90 12.47
CA VAL A 202 -13.23 -0.21 11.19
C VAL A 202 -13.58 -1.11 9.99
N TRP A 203 -12.78 -2.12 9.66
CA TRP A 203 -13.00 -3.00 8.51
C TRP A 203 -13.38 -4.41 8.95
N THR A 204 -14.53 -4.90 8.49
CA THR A 204 -15.11 -6.19 8.89
C THR A 204 -15.05 -7.21 7.76
N LYS A 205 -15.38 -8.46 8.09
CA LYS A 205 -15.52 -9.55 7.11
C LYS A 205 -16.55 -9.22 6.04
N GLU A 206 -17.68 -8.60 6.44
CA GLU A 206 -18.76 -8.22 5.56
C GLU A 206 -18.31 -7.12 4.57
N ASN A 207 -17.55 -6.12 5.06
CA ASN A 207 -16.95 -5.11 4.20
C ASN A 207 -16.02 -5.73 3.18
N ASN A 208 -15.16 -6.68 3.62
CA ASN A 208 -14.19 -7.33 2.76
C ASN A 208 -14.85 -8.15 1.64
N VAL A 209 -15.84 -8.96 2.00
CA VAL A 209 -16.61 -9.74 1.02
C VAL A 209 -17.33 -8.85 0.02
N PHE A 210 -17.89 -7.71 0.48
CA PHE A 210 -18.53 -6.73 -0.38
C PHE A 210 -17.52 -6.12 -1.36
N GLY A 211 -16.38 -5.61 -0.90
CA GLY A 211 -15.38 -4.94 -1.73
C GLY A 211 -14.83 -5.88 -2.82
N TRP A 212 -14.39 -7.07 -2.46
CA TRP A 212 -13.94 -8.07 -3.44
C TRP A 212 -15.04 -8.50 -4.41
N GLY A 213 -16.27 -8.64 -3.93
CA GLY A 213 -17.41 -8.99 -4.77
C GLY A 213 -17.69 -7.93 -5.83
N LYS A 214 -17.59 -6.64 -5.48
CA LYS A 214 -17.82 -5.52 -6.40
C LYS A 214 -16.78 -5.42 -7.51
N LEU A 215 -15.54 -5.81 -7.26
CA LEU A 215 -14.49 -5.83 -8.30
C LEU A 215 -14.84 -6.76 -9.47
N VAL A 216 -15.54 -7.85 -9.24
CA VAL A 216 -15.86 -8.84 -10.27
C VAL A 216 -17.34 -8.92 -10.61
N GLU A 217 -18.15 -8.01 -10.08
CA GLU A 217 -19.59 -7.96 -10.36
C GLU A 217 -19.82 -7.74 -11.87
N GLY A 218 -20.68 -8.56 -12.45
CA GLY A 218 -20.99 -8.48 -13.89
C GLY A 218 -19.95 -9.07 -14.83
N GLN A 219 -18.92 -9.75 -14.31
CA GLN A 219 -17.98 -10.50 -15.14
C GLN A 219 -18.53 -11.87 -15.52
N ASP A 220 -18.67 -12.11 -16.80
CA ASP A 220 -19.09 -13.42 -17.35
C ASP A 220 -17.93 -14.43 -17.41
N LYS A 221 -16.68 -13.95 -17.38
CA LYS A 221 -15.48 -14.79 -17.55
C LYS A 221 -14.87 -15.12 -16.17
N LYS A 222 -14.70 -16.42 -15.92
CA LYS A 222 -13.91 -16.87 -14.76
C LYS A 222 -12.42 -16.57 -14.99
N LEU A 223 -11.77 -15.98 -13.99
CA LEU A 223 -10.32 -15.73 -14.03
C LEU A 223 -9.54 -17.05 -14.09
N THR A 224 -8.50 -17.09 -14.89
CA THR A 224 -7.52 -18.20 -14.92
C THR A 224 -6.61 -18.14 -13.68
N ASP A 225 -5.89 -19.21 -13.38
CA ASP A 225 -4.93 -19.25 -12.28
C ASP A 225 -3.82 -18.19 -12.43
N GLU A 226 -3.43 -17.88 -13.68
CA GLU A 226 -2.46 -16.83 -13.99
C GLU A 226 -3.04 -15.42 -13.76
N GLU A 227 -4.32 -15.20 -14.08
CA GLU A 227 -5.01 -13.93 -13.83
C GLU A 227 -5.30 -13.73 -12.34
N MET A 228 -5.46 -14.80 -11.57
CA MET A 228 -5.79 -14.76 -10.16
C MET A 228 -4.74 -14.05 -9.30
N ILE A 229 -3.46 -14.09 -9.63
CA ILE A 229 -2.41 -13.36 -8.89
C ILE A 229 -2.53 -11.85 -9.03
N TYR A 230 -3.09 -11.37 -10.15
CA TYR A 230 -3.37 -9.95 -10.36
C TYR A 230 -4.72 -9.51 -9.80
N PHE A 231 -5.55 -10.46 -9.37
CA PHE A 231 -6.78 -10.18 -8.63
C PHE A 231 -6.51 -10.19 -7.12
N SER A 232 -5.87 -11.24 -6.62
CA SER A 232 -5.63 -11.50 -5.20
C SER A 232 -4.20 -11.99 -4.99
N PRO A 233 -3.24 -11.10 -4.68
CA PRO A 233 -1.82 -11.44 -4.57
C PRO A 233 -1.51 -12.55 -3.58
N ALA A 234 -2.30 -12.68 -2.50
CA ALA A 234 -2.10 -13.72 -1.50
C ALA A 234 -2.25 -15.16 -2.02
N VAL A 235 -2.90 -15.36 -3.19
CA VAL A 235 -3.00 -16.71 -3.79
C VAL A 235 -1.75 -17.11 -4.56
N ALA A 236 -0.85 -16.16 -4.86
CA ALA A 236 0.40 -16.44 -5.56
C ALA A 236 1.25 -17.47 -4.80
N THR A 237 1.89 -18.35 -5.56
CA THR A 237 2.90 -19.26 -5.03
C THR A 237 4.22 -18.52 -4.79
N VAL A 238 5.11 -19.10 -3.99
CA VAL A 238 6.46 -18.55 -3.75
C VAL A 238 7.22 -18.31 -5.06
N GLU A 239 7.10 -19.25 -6.01
CA GLU A 239 7.74 -19.12 -7.33
C GLU A 239 7.20 -17.92 -8.13
N GLN A 240 5.89 -17.67 -8.07
CA GLN A 240 5.27 -16.54 -8.75
C GLN A 240 5.61 -15.18 -8.12
N LEU A 241 6.10 -15.16 -6.87
CA LEU A 241 6.52 -13.93 -6.19
C LEU A 241 7.98 -13.55 -6.47
N LYS A 242 8.79 -14.43 -7.03
CA LYS A 242 10.19 -14.12 -7.33
C LYS A 242 10.34 -12.92 -8.25
N GLY A 243 11.38 -12.13 -7.99
CA GLY A 243 11.70 -10.93 -8.78
C GLY A 243 10.86 -9.69 -8.46
N LEU A 244 10.02 -9.76 -7.44
CA LEU A 244 9.38 -8.56 -6.87
C LEU A 244 10.42 -7.67 -6.19
N PRO A 245 10.16 -6.35 -6.08
CA PRO A 245 11.06 -5.43 -5.40
C PRO A 245 11.09 -5.67 -3.88
N GLU A 246 12.05 -5.05 -3.21
CA GLU A 246 12.07 -4.95 -1.75
C GLU A 246 10.70 -4.55 -1.21
N THR A 247 10.27 -5.16 -0.09
CA THR A 247 8.91 -5.00 0.42
C THR A 247 8.90 -4.64 1.90
N PHE A 248 8.13 -3.61 2.25
CA PHE A 248 7.74 -3.31 3.62
C PHE A 248 6.25 -3.59 3.80
N VAL A 249 5.89 -4.31 4.86
CA VAL A 249 4.50 -4.61 5.24
C VAL A 249 4.28 -4.16 6.68
N ILE A 250 3.21 -3.40 6.92
CA ILE A 250 2.81 -2.98 8.26
C ILE A 250 1.32 -3.21 8.46
N VAL A 251 0.93 -3.83 9.59
CA VAL A 251 -0.47 -4.17 9.88
C VAL A 251 -0.76 -4.15 11.38
N GLY A 252 -1.99 -3.88 11.77
CA GLY A 252 -2.44 -4.00 13.15
C GLY A 252 -2.73 -5.45 13.55
N SER A 253 -2.42 -5.84 14.80
CA SER A 253 -2.67 -7.22 15.26
C SER A 253 -4.16 -7.58 15.42
N LEU A 254 -5.05 -6.58 15.40
CA LEU A 254 -6.51 -6.75 15.45
C LEU A 254 -7.19 -6.38 14.11
N ASP A 255 -6.37 -6.07 13.10
CA ASP A 255 -6.82 -5.85 11.73
C ASP A 255 -7.33 -7.16 11.12
N LEU A 256 -8.38 -7.08 10.30
CA LEU A 256 -8.90 -8.23 9.55
C LEU A 256 -7.81 -8.85 8.66
N PHE A 257 -6.90 -8.03 8.13
CA PHE A 257 -5.85 -8.44 7.19
C PHE A 257 -4.58 -8.97 7.85
N CYS A 258 -4.50 -8.98 9.20
CA CYS A 258 -3.27 -9.36 9.91
C CYS A 258 -2.73 -10.73 9.47
N ASP A 259 -3.59 -11.75 9.40
CA ASP A 259 -3.15 -13.11 9.09
C ASP A 259 -2.73 -13.27 7.62
N GLU A 260 -3.45 -12.64 6.68
CA GLU A 260 -3.10 -12.68 5.26
C GLU A 260 -1.81 -11.92 4.96
N ASP A 261 -1.59 -10.78 5.61
CA ASP A 261 -0.41 -9.95 5.46
C ASP A 261 0.85 -10.66 5.99
N MET A 262 0.74 -11.29 7.18
CA MET A 262 1.84 -12.12 7.70
C MET A 262 2.15 -13.30 6.77
N SER A 263 1.13 -13.97 6.26
CA SER A 263 1.30 -15.09 5.33
C SER A 263 1.94 -14.65 4.00
N TYR A 264 1.55 -13.49 3.48
CA TYR A 264 2.12 -12.94 2.25
C TYR A 264 3.57 -12.52 2.44
N ALA A 265 3.88 -11.81 3.54
CA ALA A 265 5.25 -11.43 3.89
C ALA A 265 6.16 -12.65 4.04
N GLN A 266 5.69 -13.73 4.67
CA GLN A 266 6.44 -14.99 4.75
C GLN A 266 6.77 -15.55 3.36
N LYS A 267 5.79 -15.60 2.44
CA LYS A 267 6.01 -16.07 1.07
C LYS A 267 7.01 -15.20 0.31
N LEU A 268 7.00 -13.88 0.52
CA LEU A 268 7.98 -12.97 -0.08
C LEU A 268 9.40 -13.30 0.40
N MET A 269 9.59 -13.52 1.72
CA MET A 269 10.89 -13.95 2.27
C MET A 269 11.33 -15.29 1.67
N GLU A 270 10.44 -16.27 1.56
CA GLU A 270 10.71 -17.57 0.92
C GLU A 270 11.04 -17.43 -0.57
N ALA A 271 10.52 -16.43 -1.25
CA ALA A 271 10.85 -16.07 -2.63
C ALA A 271 12.19 -15.35 -2.78
N GLY A 272 12.91 -15.08 -1.68
CA GLY A 272 14.18 -14.38 -1.65
C GLY A 272 14.05 -12.86 -1.78
N ILE A 273 12.88 -12.31 -1.49
CA ILE A 273 12.65 -10.85 -1.47
C ILE A 273 13.04 -10.29 -0.10
N PHE A 274 13.85 -9.23 -0.09
CA PHE A 274 14.11 -8.48 1.15
C PHE A 274 12.79 -7.92 1.66
N THR A 275 12.32 -8.45 2.80
CA THR A 275 10.98 -8.15 3.32
C THR A 275 11.06 -7.77 4.78
N GLU A 276 10.54 -6.59 5.10
CA GLU A 276 10.35 -6.12 6.47
C GLU A 276 8.85 -6.22 6.81
N LEU A 277 8.53 -6.89 7.91
CA LEU A 277 7.16 -7.02 8.41
C LEU A 277 7.07 -6.45 9.80
N TYR A 278 6.14 -5.54 10.01
CA TYR A 278 5.81 -5.02 11.33
C TYR A 278 4.33 -5.23 11.67
N VAL A 279 4.07 -5.89 12.80
CA VAL A 279 2.73 -6.08 13.34
C VAL A 279 2.55 -5.21 14.57
N GLU A 280 1.78 -4.13 14.46
CA GLU A 280 1.51 -3.21 15.59
C GLU A 280 0.53 -3.85 16.57
N PRO A 281 0.91 -4.01 17.86
CA PRO A 281 0.07 -4.71 18.82
C PRO A 281 -1.15 -3.89 19.24
N GLY A 282 -2.31 -4.57 19.31
CA GLY A 282 -3.54 -4.05 19.92
C GLY A 282 -4.25 -2.97 19.11
N VAL A 283 -3.97 -2.85 17.80
CA VAL A 283 -4.63 -1.87 16.95
C VAL A 283 -5.40 -2.52 15.80
N PRO A 284 -6.54 -1.95 15.39
CA PRO A 284 -7.35 -2.41 14.27
C PRO A 284 -6.88 -1.82 12.94
N HIS A 285 -7.66 -2.04 11.88
CA HIS A 285 -7.48 -1.43 10.55
C HIS A 285 -7.46 0.09 10.61
N ALA A 286 -6.62 0.76 9.78
CA ALA A 286 -6.53 2.21 9.67
C ALA A 286 -6.24 2.92 11.02
N TYR A 287 -5.39 2.33 11.83
CA TYR A 287 -5.13 2.80 13.19
C TYR A 287 -4.37 4.13 13.26
N GLU A 288 -3.64 4.50 12.24
CA GLU A 288 -2.87 5.75 12.18
C GLU A 288 -3.74 7.01 12.12
N TYR A 289 -5.04 6.88 11.78
CA TYR A 289 -5.97 8.00 11.84
C TYR A 289 -6.24 8.52 13.26
N LEU A 290 -5.90 7.73 14.30
CA LEU A 290 -5.87 8.21 15.67
C LEU A 290 -4.50 8.86 15.97
N GLU A 291 -4.23 9.97 15.30
CA GLU A 291 -2.94 10.65 15.21
C GLU A 291 -2.28 11.00 16.57
N TRP A 292 -3.08 11.11 17.65
CA TRP A 292 -2.59 11.39 19.00
C TRP A 292 -2.01 10.16 19.72
N THR A 293 -2.06 8.98 19.11
CA THR A 293 -1.59 7.73 19.73
C THR A 293 -0.12 7.46 19.43
N PRO A 294 0.61 6.84 20.37
CA PRO A 294 2.00 6.45 20.11
C PRO A 294 2.16 5.47 18.94
N GLN A 295 1.13 4.66 18.68
CA GLN A 295 1.10 3.69 17.59
C GLN A 295 1.03 4.39 16.22
N ALA A 296 0.21 5.45 16.10
CA ALA A 296 0.13 6.27 14.89
C ALA A 296 1.46 6.98 14.60
N HIS A 297 2.12 7.52 15.62
CA HIS A 297 3.44 8.15 15.47
C HIS A 297 4.48 7.12 14.99
N ARG A 298 4.52 5.94 15.61
CA ARG A 298 5.43 4.86 15.24
C ARG A 298 5.19 4.39 13.80
N PHE A 299 3.91 4.30 13.39
CA PHE A 299 3.56 4.01 12.00
C PHE A 299 4.24 4.97 11.02
N ILE A 300 4.10 6.29 11.25
CA ILE A 300 4.69 7.32 10.38
C ILE A 300 6.21 7.17 10.31
N GLU A 301 6.86 6.97 11.48
CA GLU A 301 8.31 6.80 11.55
C GLU A 301 8.79 5.58 10.77
N MET A 302 8.16 4.42 10.98
CA MET A 302 8.56 3.17 10.33
C MET A 302 8.31 3.19 8.82
N ARG A 303 7.16 3.69 8.38
CA ARG A 303 6.83 3.85 6.96
C ARG A 303 7.84 4.78 6.26
N ASN A 304 8.06 5.97 6.82
CA ASN A 304 9.00 6.93 6.24
C ASN A 304 10.43 6.39 6.22
N HIS A 305 10.86 5.67 7.27
CA HIS A 305 12.18 5.05 7.31
C HIS A 305 12.33 3.99 6.21
N ALA A 306 11.38 3.07 6.08
CA ALA A 306 11.40 2.04 5.05
C ALA A 306 11.41 2.63 3.64
N THR A 307 10.53 3.60 3.37
CA THR A 307 10.45 4.29 2.07
C THR A 307 11.75 5.04 1.74
N ALA A 308 12.29 5.80 2.70
CA ALA A 308 13.54 6.54 2.52
C ALA A 308 14.74 5.59 2.27
N ARG A 309 14.80 4.46 2.96
CA ARG A 309 15.82 3.43 2.75
C ARG A 309 15.75 2.86 1.32
N MET A 310 14.57 2.47 0.86
CA MET A 310 14.35 1.98 -0.50
C MET A 310 14.74 3.00 -1.56
N LEU A 311 14.53 4.30 -1.30
CA LEU A 311 14.90 5.40 -2.17
C LEU A 311 16.39 5.80 -2.05
N GLY A 312 17.19 5.08 -1.24
CA GLY A 312 18.60 5.38 -1.06
C GLY A 312 18.88 6.69 -0.31
N ALA A 313 17.89 7.23 0.38
CA ALA A 313 18.01 8.46 1.16
C ALA A 313 18.66 8.23 2.55
N GLU A 314 18.88 6.99 2.94
CA GLU A 314 19.75 6.70 4.08
C GLU A 314 21.14 7.26 3.78
N LYS A 315 21.54 8.26 4.56
CA LYS A 315 22.90 8.80 4.51
C LYS A 315 23.86 7.62 4.61
N ASN A 316 24.85 7.55 3.70
CA ASN A 316 25.97 6.63 3.82
C ASN A 316 26.44 6.64 5.28
N VAL A 317 26.04 5.62 6.03
CA VAL A 317 26.57 5.41 7.37
C VAL A 317 28.05 5.13 7.12
N GLN A 318 28.91 6.08 7.50
CA GLN A 318 30.33 5.81 7.50
C GLN A 318 30.53 4.52 8.30
N GLU A 319 31.30 3.59 7.73
CA GLU A 319 31.66 2.33 8.37
C GLU A 319 32.02 2.62 9.84
N SER A 320 31.23 2.10 10.76
CA SER A 320 31.43 2.39 12.18
C SER A 320 32.70 1.70 12.68
N ALA A 321 33.27 2.19 13.76
CA ALA A 321 34.41 1.52 14.39
C ALA A 321 34.06 0.07 14.78
N GLU A 322 32.78 -0.18 15.13
CA GLU A 322 32.27 -1.52 15.42
C GLU A 322 32.22 -2.40 14.17
N GLU A 323 31.86 -1.87 13.02
CA GLU A 323 31.85 -2.61 11.75
C GLU A 323 33.27 -2.97 11.33
N GLN A 324 34.23 -2.05 11.44
CA GLN A 324 35.65 -2.34 11.20
C GLN A 324 36.15 -3.42 12.14
N ALA A 325 35.86 -3.31 13.45
CA ALA A 325 36.28 -4.33 14.43
C ALA A 325 35.65 -5.70 14.14
N PHE A 326 34.41 -5.73 13.64
CA PHE A 326 33.74 -6.97 13.26
C PHE A 326 34.37 -7.60 12.01
N ARG A 327 34.72 -6.82 10.99
CA ARG A 327 35.45 -7.29 9.79
C ARG A 327 36.81 -7.84 10.15
N GLU A 328 37.56 -7.16 11.06
CA GLU A 328 38.85 -7.65 11.57
C GLU A 328 38.67 -8.98 12.33
N LEU A 329 37.60 -9.12 13.10
CA LEU A 329 37.28 -10.38 13.80
C LEU A 329 37.00 -11.51 12.81
N LEU A 330 36.20 -11.28 11.77
CA LEU A 330 35.92 -12.28 10.73
C LEU A 330 37.19 -12.71 9.99
N SER A 331 38.01 -11.74 9.61
CA SER A 331 39.29 -12.02 8.95
C SER A 331 40.22 -12.90 9.82
N LYS A 332 40.24 -12.67 11.14
CA LYS A 332 41.01 -13.47 12.09
C LYS A 332 40.59 -14.96 12.12
N TYR A 333 39.32 -15.24 11.79
CA TYR A 333 38.77 -16.60 11.75
C TYR A 333 38.66 -17.15 10.32
N ASN A 334 39.24 -16.48 9.31
CA ASN A 334 39.13 -16.82 7.88
C ASN A 334 37.67 -16.93 7.41
N LEU A 335 36.81 -16.08 7.94
CA LEU A 335 35.42 -15.92 7.50
C LEU A 335 35.36 -14.71 6.57
N GLU A 336 34.90 -14.90 5.33
CA GLU A 336 34.64 -13.83 4.37
C GLU A 336 33.18 -13.37 4.50
N LEU A 337 32.94 -12.04 4.41
CA LEU A 337 31.63 -11.45 4.33
C LEU A 337 31.13 -11.48 2.89
#